data_b74258162bfa15b98307d97339628570
#
_entry.id   b74258162bfa15b98307d97339628570
#
_cell.length_a   1.000
_cell.length_b   1.000
_cell.length_c   1.000
_cell.angle_alpha   90.00
_cell.angle_beta   90.00
_cell.angle_gamma   90.00
#
_symmetry.space_group_name_H-M   'P 1'
#
loop_
_entity.id
_entity.type
_entity.pdbx_description
1 polymer ?
#
loop_
_entity_poly.entity_id
_entity_poly.type
_entity_poly.pdbx_seq_one_letter_code
_entity_poly.pdbx_strand_id
1 'polypeptide(L)'
;VRRREPGIVHRFTAFAARKTFPLSKKEEKDMEKSKPMELGLGELLSNPNIVNNNSFRFISRDLGVIISFAQMDSILFSTGRPYRAKESRIIRILRGEARISINLIEYKVKEPMIIISPFNSLIEIVEISEDYDFQVIVPDNNFLPIAQGGALTDSYTKHGIFISPTEEELQQIDAFFSMIWDTVHKVPFRREVAQHLIIALLYNIRYIHVKNEESAPLQLSRQEEVFRRFIGLVNEHSKRERNISFYADKLCLTPHYLSTVIREVSGQTVMQWINQAIILEAKVLLKHSDLLVFQISDELGFPNPSFFSKFFKRMTGMTPAEYQKKRHT
;
A
#
# COMPACT_ATOMS: atom_id res chain seq x y z
N VAL A 1 24.14 12.53 -30.61
CA VAL A 1 24.28 11.36 -29.74
C VAL A 1 23.62 11.74 -28.40
N ARG A 2 22.30 11.58 -28.25
CA ARG A 2 21.59 11.79 -26.99
C ARG A 2 21.65 10.47 -26.19
N ARG A 3 22.30 10.48 -25.04
CA ARG A 3 22.26 9.40 -24.09
C ARG A 3 20.84 9.29 -23.58
N ARG A 4 20.17 8.16 -23.84
CA ARG A 4 18.91 7.77 -23.23
C ARG A 4 19.20 7.41 -21.77
N GLU A 5 18.55 8.09 -20.84
CA GLU A 5 18.52 7.63 -19.46
C GLU A 5 17.79 6.29 -19.38
N PRO A 6 18.27 5.34 -18.57
CA PRO A 6 17.65 4.03 -18.44
C PRO A 6 16.31 4.18 -17.71
N GLY A 7 15.27 3.59 -18.31
CA GLY A 7 13.94 3.47 -17.72
C GLY A 7 14.00 2.90 -16.31
N ILE A 8 12.91 3.13 -15.57
CA ILE A 8 12.68 2.79 -14.17
C ILE A 8 13.18 1.37 -13.89
N VAL A 9 14.41 1.25 -13.43
CA VAL A 9 14.95 0.00 -12.90
C VAL A 9 14.33 -0.14 -11.51
N HIS A 10 13.37 -1.04 -11.38
CA HIS A 10 12.95 -1.56 -10.09
C HIS A 10 14.18 -2.19 -9.41
N ARG A 11 14.98 -1.36 -8.74
CA ARG A 11 15.98 -1.89 -7.82
C ARG A 11 15.22 -2.37 -6.61
N PHE A 12 15.05 -3.70 -6.51
CA PHE A 12 14.75 -4.37 -5.26
C PHE A 12 15.91 -4.10 -4.29
N THR A 13 15.88 -2.92 -3.67
CA THR A 13 16.85 -2.63 -2.62
C THR A 13 16.46 -3.42 -1.39
N ALA A 14 17.25 -4.44 -1.08
CA ALA A 14 17.22 -5.12 0.20
C ALA A 14 17.14 -4.06 1.31
N PHE A 15 16.28 -4.33 2.29
CA PHE A 15 16.18 -3.57 3.53
C PHE A 15 17.52 -3.69 4.27
N ALA A 16 18.49 -2.88 3.87
CA ALA A 16 19.76 -2.77 4.59
C ALA A 16 19.45 -2.23 5.99
N ALA A 17 20.00 -2.90 7.00
CA ALA A 17 19.87 -2.53 8.39
C ALA A 17 20.01 -1.00 8.55
N ARG A 18 18.95 -0.34 8.98
CA ARG A 18 18.96 1.09 9.30
C ARG A 18 20.07 1.33 10.32
N LYS A 19 21.08 2.13 9.98
CA LYS A 19 21.83 2.88 10.97
C LYS A 19 20.83 3.86 11.59
N THR A 20 20.39 3.56 12.79
CA THR A 20 19.55 4.47 13.60
C THR A 20 20.37 5.71 13.91
N PHE A 21 20.10 6.82 13.24
CA PHE A 21 20.45 8.12 13.77
C PHE A 21 19.55 8.37 14.98
N PRO A 22 20.09 8.84 16.11
CA PRO A 22 19.27 9.21 17.25
C PRO A 22 18.37 10.38 16.85
N LEU A 23 17.06 10.15 16.89
CA LEU A 23 16.05 11.18 16.71
C LEU A 23 16.18 12.24 17.79
N SER A 24 15.94 13.50 17.46
CA SER A 24 15.92 14.58 18.45
C SER A 24 14.75 14.35 19.43
N LYS A 25 14.90 14.81 20.69
CA LYS A 25 13.84 14.70 21.72
C LYS A 25 12.49 15.32 21.30
N LYS A 26 12.48 16.17 20.29
CA LYS A 26 11.29 16.78 19.70
C LYS A 26 10.61 15.84 18.70
N GLU A 27 11.39 15.14 17.90
CA GLU A 27 10.91 14.10 16.96
C GLU A 27 10.41 12.86 17.71
N GLU A 28 11.07 12.51 18.87
CA GLU A 28 10.55 11.46 19.76
C GLU A 28 9.18 11.84 20.36
N LYS A 29 8.97 13.12 20.70
CA LYS A 29 7.73 13.62 21.30
C LYS A 29 6.58 13.75 20.29
N ASP A 30 6.88 14.04 19.02
CA ASP A 30 5.91 14.09 17.93
C ASP A 30 5.58 12.68 17.40
N MET A 31 6.50 11.69 17.56
CA MET A 31 6.23 10.27 17.34
C MET A 31 5.26 9.65 18.36
N GLU A 32 5.02 10.30 19.48
CA GLU A 32 4.19 9.79 20.58
C GLU A 32 2.67 9.89 20.33
N LYS A 33 2.23 10.58 19.27
CA LYS A 33 0.82 11.04 19.17
C LYS A 33 -0.05 10.43 18.07
N SER A 34 0.31 9.40 17.34
CA SER A 34 -0.64 8.87 16.37
C SER A 34 -0.69 7.36 16.29
N LYS A 35 -1.90 6.83 16.47
CA LYS A 35 -2.29 5.46 16.15
C LYS A 35 -2.00 5.18 14.67
N PRO A 36 -1.39 4.07 14.30
CA PRO A 36 -1.46 3.59 12.93
C PRO A 36 -2.91 3.24 12.63
N MET A 37 -3.45 3.80 11.60
CA MET A 37 -4.87 3.79 11.28
C MET A 37 -5.17 2.66 10.32
N GLU A 38 -6.19 1.88 10.57
CA GLU A 38 -6.91 1.27 9.46
C GLU A 38 -7.50 2.45 8.69
N LEU A 39 -7.06 2.63 7.46
CA LEU A 39 -7.43 3.78 6.66
C LEU A 39 -8.44 3.34 5.62
N GLY A 40 -9.67 3.09 6.10
CA GLY A 40 -10.83 2.89 5.26
C GLY A 40 -11.77 4.10 5.32
N LEU A 41 -12.72 4.15 4.41
CA LEU A 41 -13.74 5.21 4.37
C LEU A 41 -14.53 5.28 5.68
N GLY A 42 -14.82 4.12 6.30
CA GLY A 42 -15.52 4.04 7.57
C GLY A 42 -14.74 4.70 8.72
N GLU A 43 -13.44 4.46 8.81
CA GLU A 43 -12.57 5.04 9.82
C GLU A 43 -12.38 6.54 9.60
N LEU A 44 -12.24 6.96 8.33
CA LEU A 44 -12.17 8.38 7.98
C LEU A 44 -13.44 9.12 8.41
N LEU A 45 -14.62 8.55 8.15
CA LEU A 45 -15.92 9.14 8.53
C LEU A 45 -16.14 9.19 10.03
N SER A 46 -15.55 8.27 10.80
CA SER A 46 -15.67 8.25 12.26
C SER A 46 -14.73 9.24 12.97
N ASN A 47 -13.77 9.83 12.24
CA ASN A 47 -12.84 10.80 12.81
C ASN A 47 -13.38 12.24 12.66
N PRO A 48 -13.79 12.91 13.76
CA PRO A 48 -14.38 14.24 13.70
C PRO A 48 -13.45 15.31 13.10
N ASN A 49 -12.14 15.09 13.13
CA ASN A 49 -11.16 16.03 12.54
C ASN A 49 -11.05 15.90 11.02
N ILE A 50 -11.65 14.86 10.42
CA ILE A 50 -11.51 14.54 8.99
C ILE A 50 -12.83 14.73 8.23
N VAL A 51 -13.96 14.60 8.89
CA VAL A 51 -15.33 14.48 8.31
C VAL A 51 -15.79 15.72 7.55
N ASN A 52 -15.10 16.85 7.63
CA ASN A 52 -15.55 18.06 6.94
C ASN A 52 -15.15 18.01 5.44
N ASN A 53 -16.13 17.67 4.60
CA ASN A 53 -16.01 17.88 3.16
C ASN A 53 -15.77 19.37 2.88
N ASN A 54 -14.81 19.68 2.04
CA ASN A 54 -14.38 21.03 1.74
C ASN A 54 -13.91 21.15 0.28
N SER A 55 -13.24 22.23 -0.07
CA SER A 55 -12.79 22.53 -1.43
C SER A 55 -11.71 21.56 -1.97
N PHE A 56 -11.14 20.68 -1.15
CA PHE A 56 -10.10 19.75 -1.57
C PHE A 56 -10.34 18.30 -1.13
N ARG A 57 -11.41 18.00 -0.42
CA ARG A 57 -11.78 16.62 -0.07
C ARG A 57 -13.28 16.41 -0.04
N PHE A 58 -13.69 15.25 -0.50
CA PHE A 58 -15.03 14.69 -0.37
C PHE A 58 -14.93 13.27 0.18
N ILE A 59 -15.61 12.96 1.26
CA ILE A 59 -15.63 11.63 1.86
C ILE A 59 -17.07 11.26 2.20
N SER A 60 -17.48 10.09 1.70
CA SER A 60 -18.75 9.43 1.98
C SER A 60 -18.53 7.97 2.33
N ARG A 61 -19.60 7.22 2.60
CA ARG A 61 -19.51 5.77 2.82
C ARG A 61 -19.10 4.98 1.57
N ASP A 62 -19.43 5.51 0.41
CA ASP A 62 -19.26 4.86 -0.88
C ASP A 62 -17.97 5.27 -1.61
N LEU A 63 -17.52 6.50 -1.38
CA LEU A 63 -16.48 7.12 -2.18
C LEU A 63 -15.74 8.21 -1.39
N GLY A 64 -14.41 8.15 -1.43
CA GLY A 64 -13.52 9.25 -1.03
C GLY A 64 -12.81 9.84 -2.24
N VAL A 65 -12.75 11.17 -2.31
CA VAL A 65 -11.98 11.90 -3.33
C VAL A 65 -11.21 13.01 -2.63
N ILE A 66 -9.90 13.04 -2.82
CA ILE A 66 -9.01 14.07 -2.30
C ILE A 66 -8.23 14.62 -3.48
N ILE A 67 -8.26 15.93 -3.67
CA ILE A 67 -7.59 16.58 -4.81
C ILE A 67 -6.27 17.27 -4.47
N SER A 68 -5.89 17.31 -3.20
CA SER A 68 -4.57 17.73 -2.76
C SER A 68 -4.26 17.15 -1.38
N PHE A 69 -3.20 16.36 -1.31
CA PHE A 69 -2.68 15.81 -0.05
C PHE A 69 -2.00 16.88 0.79
N ALA A 70 -1.29 17.81 0.16
CA ALA A 70 -0.60 18.91 0.85
C ALA A 70 -1.53 19.80 1.67
N GLN A 71 -2.83 19.82 1.35
CA GLN A 71 -3.86 20.56 2.09
C GLN A 71 -4.56 19.71 3.16
N MET A 72 -4.14 18.47 3.38
CA MET A 72 -4.65 17.64 4.46
C MET A 72 -3.79 17.83 5.72
N ASP A 73 -4.47 17.87 6.88
CA ASP A 73 -3.74 17.83 8.14
C ASP A 73 -2.82 16.60 8.21
N SER A 74 -1.54 16.82 8.46
CA SER A 74 -0.47 15.84 8.44
C SER A 74 -0.62 14.66 9.41
N ILE A 75 -1.64 14.68 10.26
CA ILE A 75 -1.95 13.67 11.27
C ILE A 75 -2.25 12.29 10.65
N LEU A 76 -2.77 12.25 9.42
CA LEU A 76 -3.23 11.01 8.79
C LEU A 76 -2.12 10.20 8.13
N PHE A 77 -1.08 10.86 7.67
CA PHE A 77 -0.03 10.25 6.86
C PHE A 77 1.36 10.61 7.39
N SER A 78 1.71 10.08 8.54
CA SER A 78 3.06 10.28 9.09
C SER A 78 4.05 9.33 8.42
N THR A 79 5.22 9.86 8.05
CA THR A 79 6.33 9.05 7.55
C THR A 79 6.78 8.00 8.56
N GLY A 80 7.13 6.81 8.08
CA GLY A 80 7.61 5.70 8.90
C GLY A 80 6.53 4.96 9.69
N ARG A 81 5.24 5.22 9.40
CA ARG A 81 4.10 4.54 10.05
C ARG A 81 3.30 3.75 9.02
N PRO A 82 3.31 2.42 9.09
CA PRO A 82 2.49 1.61 8.21
C PRO A 82 1.01 1.73 8.61
N TYR A 83 0.15 1.75 7.60
CA TYR A 83 -1.28 1.66 7.75
C TYR A 83 -1.86 0.64 6.77
N ARG A 84 -3.03 0.08 7.11
CA ARG A 84 -3.76 -0.83 6.24
C ARG A 84 -4.81 -0.06 5.45
N ALA A 85 -4.65 -0.04 4.15
CA ALA A 85 -5.61 0.51 3.21
C ALA A 85 -6.73 -0.51 2.94
N LYS A 86 -7.92 -0.32 3.48
CA LYS A 86 -9.04 -1.26 3.34
C LYS A 86 -9.59 -1.31 1.92
N GLU A 87 -9.57 -0.19 1.23
CA GLU A 87 -10.02 -0.10 -0.16
C GLU A 87 -8.84 0.05 -1.12
N SER A 88 -9.06 -0.31 -2.38
CA SER A 88 -8.15 0.06 -3.47
C SER A 88 -8.13 1.58 -3.65
N ARG A 89 -6.99 2.12 -4.04
CA ARG A 89 -6.81 3.55 -4.26
C ARG A 89 -6.25 3.82 -5.65
N ILE A 90 -6.83 4.80 -6.31
CA ILE A 90 -6.31 5.37 -7.55
C ILE A 90 -5.62 6.67 -7.16
N ILE A 91 -4.29 6.68 -7.22
CA ILE A 91 -3.45 7.80 -6.77
C ILE A 91 -2.78 8.42 -7.98
N ARG A 92 -2.84 9.75 -8.08
CA ARG A 92 -2.12 10.54 -9.07
C ARG A 92 -1.12 11.45 -8.36
N ILE A 93 0.16 11.31 -8.66
CA ILE A 93 1.19 12.20 -8.13
C ILE A 93 1.15 13.52 -8.91
N LEU A 94 0.96 14.63 -8.19
CA LEU A 94 0.86 15.97 -8.75
C LEU A 94 2.20 16.67 -8.80
N ARG A 95 3.00 16.53 -7.75
CA ARG A 95 4.31 17.19 -7.59
C ARG A 95 5.20 16.37 -6.67
N GLY A 96 6.50 16.60 -6.78
CA GLY A 96 7.49 16.05 -5.91
C GLY A 96 7.72 14.56 -6.08
N GLU A 97 8.46 14.00 -5.15
CA GLU A 97 8.80 12.58 -5.12
C GLU A 97 8.62 11.99 -3.72
N ALA A 98 8.36 10.70 -3.69
CA ALA A 98 8.25 9.95 -2.45
C ALA A 98 8.88 8.56 -2.58
N ARG A 99 9.24 8.00 -1.44
CA ARG A 99 9.53 6.58 -1.29
C ARG A 99 8.44 5.96 -0.44
N ILE A 100 7.69 5.05 -1.05
CA ILE A 100 6.57 4.36 -0.40
C ILE A 100 6.81 2.86 -0.39
N SER A 101 6.33 2.18 0.64
CA SER A 101 6.28 0.72 0.68
C SER A 101 4.82 0.28 0.55
N ILE A 102 4.54 -0.59 -0.40
CA ILE A 102 3.24 -1.26 -0.56
C ILE A 102 3.47 -2.75 -0.44
N ASN A 103 2.83 -3.37 0.55
CA ASN A 103 2.96 -4.81 0.80
C ASN A 103 4.43 -5.26 0.88
N LEU A 104 5.25 -4.51 1.61
CA LEU A 104 6.69 -4.74 1.83
C LEU A 104 7.62 -4.40 0.66
N ILE A 105 7.10 -4.07 -0.51
CA ILE A 105 7.91 -3.67 -1.65
C ILE A 105 8.04 -2.14 -1.66
N GLU A 106 9.27 -1.64 -1.68
CA GLU A 106 9.54 -0.21 -1.78
C GLU A 106 9.51 0.26 -3.24
N TYR A 107 8.85 1.39 -3.45
CA TYR A 107 8.74 2.07 -4.74
C TYR A 107 9.20 3.52 -4.59
N LYS A 108 9.98 3.99 -5.57
CA LYS A 108 10.19 5.42 -5.77
C LYS A 108 9.10 5.94 -6.70
N VAL A 109 8.34 6.91 -6.22
CA VAL A 109 7.25 7.53 -6.96
C VAL A 109 7.56 9.00 -7.17
N LYS A 110 7.31 9.49 -8.37
CA LYS A 110 7.49 10.88 -8.76
C LYS A 110 6.48 11.29 -9.83
N GLU A 111 6.27 12.57 -10.01
CA GLU A 111 5.43 13.07 -11.11
C GLU A 111 6.07 12.82 -12.51
N PRO A 112 5.27 12.62 -13.58
CA PRO A 112 3.89 12.21 -13.52
C PRO A 112 3.78 10.69 -13.29
N MET A 113 3.05 10.29 -12.28
CA MET A 113 2.81 8.87 -12.01
C MET A 113 1.39 8.63 -11.52
N ILE A 114 0.80 7.53 -12.00
CA ILE A 114 -0.47 6.99 -11.52
C ILE A 114 -0.19 5.67 -10.83
N ILE A 115 -0.79 5.50 -9.66
CA ILE A 115 -0.65 4.30 -8.85
C ILE A 115 -2.04 3.75 -8.54
N ILE A 116 -2.26 2.45 -8.77
CA ILE A 116 -3.41 1.75 -8.20
C ILE A 116 -2.88 0.84 -7.12
N SER A 117 -3.20 1.16 -5.86
CA SER A 117 -2.85 0.28 -4.75
C SER A 117 -3.90 -0.83 -4.61
N PRO A 118 -3.47 -2.07 -4.33
CA PRO A 118 -4.39 -3.17 -4.10
C PRO A 118 -5.28 -2.94 -2.87
N PHE A 119 -6.45 -3.59 -2.88
CA PHE A 119 -7.30 -3.76 -1.71
C PHE A 119 -6.53 -4.38 -0.54
N ASN A 120 -6.85 -3.93 0.67
CA ASN A 120 -6.28 -4.44 1.93
C ASN A 120 -4.74 -4.39 2.01
N SER A 121 -4.14 -3.40 1.31
CA SER A 121 -2.69 -3.23 1.25
C SER A 121 -2.12 -2.62 2.53
N LEU A 122 -0.93 -3.08 2.92
CA LEU A 122 -0.10 -2.41 3.90
C LEU A 122 0.75 -1.35 3.20
N ILE A 123 0.53 -0.10 3.57
CA ILE A 123 1.22 1.05 2.98
C ILE A 123 2.03 1.75 4.06
N GLU A 124 3.28 2.09 3.75
CA GLU A 124 4.14 2.94 4.57
C GLU A 124 4.74 4.02 3.70
N ILE A 125 4.59 5.27 4.10
CA ILE A 125 5.32 6.39 3.51
C ILE A 125 6.66 6.44 4.23
N VAL A 126 7.75 6.14 3.49
CA VAL A 126 9.11 6.07 4.04
C VAL A 126 9.73 7.46 4.06
N GLU A 127 9.55 8.21 2.96
CA GLU A 127 10.15 9.53 2.74
C GLU A 127 9.32 10.29 1.69
N ILE A 128 9.22 11.60 1.84
CA ILE A 128 8.58 12.51 0.87
C ILE A 128 9.44 13.76 0.70
N SER A 129 9.41 14.37 -0.51
CA SER A 129 9.95 15.72 -0.73
C SER A 129 9.02 16.78 -0.11
N GLU A 130 9.54 17.99 0.13
CA GLU A 130 8.77 19.08 0.75
C GLU A 130 7.57 19.52 -0.10
N ASP A 131 7.68 19.42 -1.41
CA ASP A 131 6.66 19.79 -2.38
C ASP A 131 5.72 18.64 -2.78
N TYR A 132 5.84 17.46 -2.13
CA TYR A 132 5.07 16.29 -2.49
C TYR A 132 3.57 16.50 -2.34
N ASP A 133 2.86 16.30 -3.43
CA ASP A 133 1.39 16.39 -3.47
C ASP A 133 0.79 15.34 -4.39
N PHE A 134 -0.40 14.83 -4.02
CA PHE A 134 -1.12 13.85 -4.82
C PHE A 134 -2.62 13.99 -4.70
N GLN A 135 -3.32 13.47 -5.68
CA GLN A 135 -4.76 13.24 -5.68
C GLN A 135 -5.05 11.77 -5.43
N VAL A 136 -6.18 11.47 -4.81
CA VAL A 136 -6.60 10.08 -4.63
C VAL A 136 -8.11 9.92 -4.75
N ILE A 137 -8.53 8.84 -5.41
CA ILE A 137 -9.91 8.34 -5.47
C ILE A 137 -9.94 7.00 -4.75
N VAL A 138 -10.84 6.87 -3.79
CA VAL A 138 -11.00 5.69 -2.93
C VAL A 138 -12.45 5.21 -3.05
N PRO A 139 -12.77 4.33 -4.00
CA PRO A 139 -14.09 3.71 -4.04
C PRO A 139 -14.21 2.64 -2.96
N ASP A 140 -15.35 2.57 -2.26
CA ASP A 140 -15.67 1.40 -1.43
C ASP A 140 -15.68 0.13 -2.27
N ASN A 141 -15.37 -0.99 -1.66
CA ASN A 141 -15.23 -2.28 -2.37
C ASN A 141 -16.54 -2.73 -3.07
N ASN A 142 -17.69 -2.30 -2.58
CA ASN A 142 -19.01 -2.59 -3.17
C ASN A 142 -19.53 -1.43 -4.03
N PHE A 143 -18.80 -0.34 -4.13
CA PHE A 143 -19.24 0.82 -4.88
C PHE A 143 -19.25 0.57 -6.38
N LEU A 144 -18.27 -0.16 -6.89
CA LEU A 144 -18.14 -0.45 -8.32
C LEU A 144 -18.82 -1.79 -8.65
N PRO A 145 -19.82 -1.82 -9.53
CA PRO A 145 -20.56 -3.03 -9.88
C PRO A 145 -19.72 -4.11 -10.57
N ILE A 146 -18.51 -3.79 -10.99
CA ILE A 146 -17.58 -4.69 -11.71
C ILE A 146 -16.80 -5.61 -10.78
N ALA A 147 -16.84 -5.41 -9.46
CA ALA A 147 -16.07 -6.19 -8.49
C ALA A 147 -16.41 -7.70 -8.47
N GLN A 148 -17.43 -8.15 -9.17
CA GLN A 148 -17.90 -9.54 -9.18
C GLN A 148 -17.53 -10.36 -10.43
N GLY A 149 -16.37 -10.15 -11.03
CA GLY A 149 -15.86 -11.10 -12.04
C GLY A 149 -15.39 -10.54 -13.38
N GLY A 150 -15.06 -9.29 -13.46
CA GLY A 150 -14.47 -8.71 -14.68
C GLY A 150 -12.94 -8.70 -14.66
N ALA A 151 -12.32 -8.72 -15.82
CA ALA A 151 -10.87 -8.70 -16.04
C ALA A 151 -10.11 -7.51 -15.40
N LEU A 152 -10.83 -6.59 -14.75
CA LEU A 152 -10.25 -5.49 -13.96
C LEU A 152 -9.83 -5.92 -12.53
N THR A 153 -10.37 -7.05 -12.02
CA THR A 153 -10.20 -7.42 -10.62
C THR A 153 -8.95 -8.22 -10.34
N ASP A 154 -8.55 -9.15 -11.22
CA ASP A 154 -7.49 -10.11 -10.88
C ASP A 154 -6.06 -9.57 -10.99
N SER A 155 -5.76 -8.72 -11.97
CA SER A 155 -4.43 -8.10 -12.09
C SER A 155 -4.23 -6.90 -11.17
N TYR A 156 -5.29 -6.10 -10.98
CA TYR A 156 -5.22 -4.84 -10.22
C TYR A 156 -5.28 -5.05 -8.71
N THR A 157 -5.89 -6.15 -8.26
CA THR A 157 -6.13 -6.39 -6.83
C THR A 157 -4.96 -7.03 -6.11
N LYS A 158 -4.00 -7.63 -6.82
CA LYS A 158 -2.92 -8.41 -6.16
C LYS A 158 -1.58 -7.70 -6.03
N HIS A 159 -1.19 -6.84 -6.98
CA HIS A 159 0.21 -6.36 -7.05
C HIS A 159 0.39 -4.85 -7.13
N GLY A 160 -0.69 -4.09 -7.31
CA GLY A 160 -0.62 -2.67 -7.60
C GLY A 160 -0.16 -2.39 -9.04
N ILE A 161 -0.53 -1.22 -9.54
CA ILE A 161 -0.14 -0.74 -10.87
C ILE A 161 0.59 0.58 -10.69
N PHE A 162 1.68 0.73 -11.42
CA PHE A 162 2.46 1.95 -11.49
C PHE A 162 2.66 2.29 -12.96
N ILE A 163 2.13 3.42 -13.40
CA ILE A 163 2.32 3.90 -14.75
C ILE A 163 2.85 5.33 -14.75
N SER A 164 3.74 5.61 -15.72
CA SER A 164 4.17 6.96 -16.05
C SER A 164 3.49 7.34 -17.37
N PRO A 165 2.37 8.07 -17.32
CA PRO A 165 1.63 8.43 -18.51
C PRO A 165 2.40 9.44 -19.36
N THR A 166 2.15 9.45 -20.67
CA THR A 166 2.55 10.56 -21.55
C THR A 166 1.74 11.81 -21.20
N GLU A 167 2.13 12.97 -21.70
CA GLU A 167 1.43 14.22 -21.46
C GLU A 167 -0.03 14.17 -21.96
N GLU A 168 -0.28 13.56 -23.13
CA GLU A 168 -1.64 13.38 -23.66
C GLU A 168 -2.47 12.44 -22.78
N GLU A 169 -1.92 11.31 -22.35
CA GLU A 169 -2.56 10.36 -21.45
C GLU A 169 -2.85 10.99 -20.08
N LEU A 170 -1.94 11.85 -19.59
CA LEU A 170 -2.12 12.58 -18.35
C LEU A 170 -3.28 13.58 -18.45
N GLN A 171 -3.41 14.34 -19.53
CA GLN A 171 -4.52 15.25 -19.77
C GLN A 171 -5.87 14.51 -19.76
N GLN A 172 -5.95 13.32 -20.34
CA GLN A 172 -7.16 12.50 -20.29
C GLN A 172 -7.48 12.05 -18.86
N ILE A 173 -6.47 11.61 -18.11
CA ILE A 173 -6.64 11.23 -16.70
C ILE A 173 -7.11 12.40 -15.85
N ASP A 174 -6.56 13.60 -16.09
CA ASP A 174 -6.96 14.85 -15.41
C ASP A 174 -8.41 15.19 -15.64
N ALA A 175 -8.90 15.01 -16.87
CA ALA A 175 -10.31 15.21 -17.18
C ALA A 175 -11.21 14.26 -16.36
N PHE A 176 -10.82 13.00 -16.19
CA PHE A 176 -11.56 12.07 -15.33
C PHE A 176 -11.57 12.51 -13.88
N PHE A 177 -10.44 12.89 -13.31
CA PHE A 177 -10.35 13.37 -11.93
C PHE A 177 -11.25 14.61 -11.73
N SER A 178 -11.22 15.57 -12.65
CA SER A 178 -12.04 16.76 -12.61
C SER A 178 -13.54 16.43 -12.71
N MET A 179 -13.95 15.58 -13.66
CA MET A 179 -15.35 15.16 -13.80
C MET A 179 -15.87 14.42 -12.56
N ILE A 180 -15.04 13.55 -11.96
CA ILE A 180 -15.40 12.83 -10.73
C ILE A 180 -15.55 13.83 -9.59
N TRP A 181 -14.61 14.76 -9.44
CA TRP A 181 -14.66 15.82 -8.44
C TRP A 181 -15.92 16.67 -8.55
N ASP A 182 -16.27 17.11 -9.74
CA ASP A 182 -17.48 17.88 -9.99
C ASP A 182 -18.76 17.07 -9.72
N THR A 183 -18.73 15.78 -10.03
CA THR A 183 -19.86 14.88 -9.84
C THR A 183 -20.19 14.66 -8.38
N VAL A 184 -19.18 14.49 -7.50
CA VAL A 184 -19.39 14.24 -6.08
C VAL A 184 -19.99 15.45 -5.34
N HIS A 185 -19.86 16.64 -5.91
CA HIS A 185 -20.43 17.88 -5.34
C HIS A 185 -21.84 18.21 -5.86
N LYS A 186 -22.40 17.41 -6.78
CA LYS A 186 -23.79 17.64 -7.25
C LYS A 186 -24.81 17.21 -6.18
N VAL A 187 -25.87 18.01 -6.07
CA VAL A 187 -27.02 17.71 -5.21
C VAL A 187 -28.25 17.53 -6.11
N PRO A 188 -28.89 16.36 -6.12
CA PRO A 188 -28.50 15.11 -5.42
C PRO A 188 -27.21 14.49 -5.97
N PHE A 189 -26.51 13.69 -5.15
CA PHE A 189 -25.31 12.96 -5.55
C PHE A 189 -25.63 11.98 -6.67
N ARG A 190 -24.93 12.10 -7.78
CA ARG A 190 -25.14 11.27 -8.98
C ARG A 190 -24.26 10.01 -8.92
N ARG A 191 -24.69 9.06 -8.10
CA ARG A 191 -23.93 7.84 -7.77
C ARG A 191 -23.51 7.06 -9.02
N GLU A 192 -24.45 6.78 -9.93
CA GLU A 192 -24.22 6.01 -11.14
C GLU A 192 -23.24 6.70 -12.09
N VAL A 193 -23.31 8.03 -12.18
CA VAL A 193 -22.38 8.82 -12.99
C VAL A 193 -20.96 8.68 -12.43
N ALA A 194 -20.79 8.83 -11.11
CA ALA A 194 -19.48 8.66 -10.47
C ALA A 194 -18.93 7.25 -10.67
N GLN A 195 -19.77 6.21 -10.54
CA GLN A 195 -19.39 4.81 -10.79
C GLN A 195 -18.85 4.62 -12.21
N HIS A 196 -19.58 5.08 -13.23
CA HIS A 196 -19.18 4.90 -14.63
C HIS A 196 -17.94 5.73 -14.99
N LEU A 197 -17.76 6.91 -14.42
CA LEU A 197 -16.55 7.71 -14.60
C LEU A 197 -15.32 6.99 -14.01
N ILE A 198 -15.43 6.41 -12.81
CA ILE A 198 -14.33 5.66 -12.18
C ILE A 198 -14.02 4.39 -12.98
N ILE A 199 -15.04 3.68 -13.45
CA ILE A 199 -14.88 2.51 -14.32
C ILE A 199 -14.15 2.89 -15.62
N ALA A 200 -14.56 3.97 -16.28
CA ALA A 200 -13.92 4.44 -17.50
C ALA A 200 -12.46 4.85 -17.24
N LEU A 201 -12.18 5.52 -16.13
CA LEU A 201 -10.82 5.84 -15.70
C LEU A 201 -9.97 4.56 -15.52
N LEU A 202 -10.49 3.55 -14.84
CA LEU A 202 -9.79 2.29 -14.62
C LEU A 202 -9.49 1.56 -15.95
N TYR A 203 -10.42 1.55 -16.90
CA TYR A 203 -10.19 1.00 -18.24
C TYR A 203 -9.12 1.80 -19.00
N ASN A 204 -9.14 3.13 -18.90
CA ASN A 204 -8.12 3.98 -19.52
C ASN A 204 -6.72 3.68 -18.93
N ILE A 205 -6.59 3.64 -17.60
CA ILE A 205 -5.34 3.28 -16.91
C ILE A 205 -4.86 1.87 -17.33
N ARG A 206 -5.77 0.91 -17.43
CA ARG A 206 -5.44 -0.44 -17.90
C ARG A 206 -4.89 -0.42 -19.32
N TYR A 207 -5.54 0.30 -20.24
CA TYR A 207 -5.08 0.41 -21.60
C TYR A 207 -3.66 0.98 -21.69
N ILE A 208 -3.38 2.05 -20.93
CA ILE A 208 -2.04 2.65 -20.85
C ILE A 208 -1.05 1.64 -20.27
N HIS A 209 -1.43 0.91 -19.23
CA HIS A 209 -0.55 -0.09 -18.60
C HIS A 209 -0.16 -1.21 -19.57
N VAL A 210 -1.14 -1.81 -20.24
CA VAL A 210 -0.90 -2.88 -21.25
C VAL A 210 -0.03 -2.37 -22.39
N LYS A 211 -0.32 -1.18 -22.94
CA LYS A 211 0.47 -0.56 -23.99
C LYS A 211 1.94 -0.34 -23.56
N ASN A 212 2.15 0.06 -22.31
CA ASN A 212 3.49 0.26 -21.76
C ASN A 212 4.22 -1.07 -21.55
N GLU A 213 3.52 -2.14 -21.13
CA GLU A 213 4.09 -3.49 -21.03
C GLU A 213 4.46 -4.07 -22.40
N GLU A 214 3.65 -3.86 -23.42
CA GLU A 214 3.96 -4.30 -24.79
C GLU A 214 5.11 -3.52 -25.42
N SER A 215 5.27 -2.24 -25.04
CA SER A 215 6.30 -1.34 -25.55
C SER A 215 7.62 -1.43 -24.79
N ALA A 216 7.61 -1.98 -23.60
CA ALA A 216 8.80 -2.19 -22.79
C ALA A 216 9.41 -3.56 -23.12
N PRO A 217 10.67 -3.65 -23.54
CA PRO A 217 11.37 -4.92 -23.72
C PRO A 217 11.73 -5.59 -22.38
N LEU A 218 11.11 -5.20 -21.30
CA LEU A 218 11.23 -5.77 -19.96
C LEU A 218 10.11 -6.77 -19.74
N GLN A 219 10.18 -7.90 -20.43
CA GLN A 219 9.65 -9.13 -19.84
C GLN A 219 10.29 -9.25 -18.46
N LEU A 220 9.47 -9.15 -17.41
CA LEU A 220 9.91 -9.56 -16.08
C LEU A 220 10.61 -10.88 -16.22
N SER A 221 11.81 -10.99 -15.69
CA SER A 221 12.49 -12.28 -15.70
C SER A 221 11.56 -13.30 -15.02
N ARG A 222 11.62 -14.55 -15.43
CA ARG A 222 10.86 -15.63 -14.77
C ARG A 222 11.04 -15.61 -13.26
N GLN A 223 12.20 -15.19 -12.80
CA GLN A 223 12.53 -15.07 -11.37
C GLN A 223 11.79 -13.91 -10.70
N GLU A 224 11.69 -12.76 -11.35
CA GLU A 224 10.92 -11.60 -10.84
C GLU A 224 9.43 -11.90 -10.77
N GLU A 225 8.89 -12.63 -11.75
CA GLU A 225 7.50 -13.07 -11.72
C GLU A 225 7.23 -14.04 -10.56
N VAL A 226 8.14 -15.01 -10.33
CA VAL A 226 8.07 -15.92 -9.17
C VAL A 226 8.11 -15.12 -7.87
N PHE A 227 9.01 -14.15 -7.76
CA PHE A 227 9.11 -13.29 -6.57
C PHE A 227 7.82 -12.51 -6.32
N ARG A 228 7.25 -11.88 -7.35
CA ARG A 228 6.00 -11.12 -7.26
C ARG A 228 4.85 -12.01 -6.77
N ARG A 229 4.68 -13.18 -7.37
CA ARG A 229 3.65 -14.15 -6.95
C ARG A 229 3.87 -14.65 -5.52
N PHE A 230 5.13 -14.88 -5.13
CA PHE A 230 5.49 -15.25 -3.77
C PHE A 230 5.08 -14.17 -2.76
N ILE A 231 5.38 -12.89 -3.01
CA ILE A 231 4.99 -11.78 -2.13
C ILE A 231 3.45 -11.70 -2.01
N GLY A 232 2.71 -11.90 -3.10
CA GLY A 232 1.25 -11.99 -3.05
C GLY A 232 0.76 -13.07 -2.09
N LEU A 233 1.32 -14.29 -2.17
CA LEU A 233 0.99 -15.40 -1.26
C LEU A 233 1.42 -15.11 0.19
N VAL A 234 2.55 -14.45 0.41
CA VAL A 234 2.99 -14.06 1.77
C VAL A 234 1.99 -13.10 2.39
N ASN A 235 1.54 -12.10 1.67
CA ASN A 235 0.55 -11.13 2.17
C ASN A 235 -0.80 -11.79 2.50
N GLU A 236 -1.19 -12.80 1.73
CA GLU A 236 -2.46 -13.51 1.93
C GLU A 236 -2.41 -14.54 3.07
N HIS A 237 -1.30 -15.27 3.20
CA HIS A 237 -1.26 -16.48 4.01
C HIS A 237 -0.32 -16.41 5.22
N SER A 238 0.58 -15.43 5.33
CA SER A 238 1.63 -15.42 6.37
C SER A 238 1.13 -15.42 7.82
N LYS A 239 -0.11 -15.03 8.07
CA LYS A 239 -0.71 -15.12 9.41
C LYS A 239 -0.76 -16.55 9.93
N ARG A 240 -1.04 -17.52 9.07
CA ARG A 240 -1.23 -18.93 9.43
C ARG A 240 -0.16 -19.85 8.87
N GLU A 241 0.37 -19.52 7.69
CA GLU A 241 1.30 -20.38 6.97
C GLU A 241 2.74 -19.85 7.06
N ARG A 242 3.61 -20.63 7.65
CA ARG A 242 5.03 -20.29 7.85
C ARG A 242 5.99 -21.25 7.16
N ASN A 243 5.46 -22.36 6.64
CA ASN A 243 6.28 -23.38 5.99
C ASN A 243 6.55 -22.98 4.53
N ILE A 244 7.83 -22.98 4.16
CA ILE A 244 8.24 -22.69 2.78
C ILE A 244 7.61 -23.65 1.76
N SER A 245 7.36 -24.92 2.16
CA SER A 245 6.75 -25.91 1.27
C SER A 245 5.36 -25.47 0.81
N PHE A 246 4.54 -24.86 1.69
CA PHE A 246 3.24 -24.32 1.33
C PHE A 246 3.33 -23.32 0.16
N TYR A 247 4.27 -22.38 0.23
CA TYR A 247 4.45 -21.35 -0.81
C TYR A 247 5.02 -21.95 -2.10
N ALA A 248 5.94 -22.91 -1.96
CA ALA A 248 6.51 -23.60 -3.11
C ALA A 248 5.45 -24.43 -3.86
N ASP A 249 4.60 -25.17 -3.13
CA ASP A 249 3.50 -25.95 -3.70
C ASP A 249 2.48 -25.06 -4.42
N LYS A 250 2.09 -23.93 -3.81
CA LYS A 250 1.20 -22.94 -4.44
C LYS A 250 1.76 -22.34 -5.73
N LEU A 251 3.09 -22.26 -5.84
CA LEU A 251 3.79 -21.76 -7.04
C LEU A 251 4.17 -22.87 -8.02
N CYS A 252 3.87 -24.13 -7.71
CA CYS A 252 4.29 -25.32 -8.47
C CYS A 252 5.83 -25.40 -8.61
N LEU A 253 6.55 -25.09 -7.52
CA LEU A 253 8.01 -25.09 -7.46
C LEU A 253 8.51 -25.99 -6.32
N THR A 254 9.78 -26.35 -6.37
CA THR A 254 10.43 -27.00 -5.22
C THR A 254 10.82 -25.94 -4.17
N PRO A 255 10.82 -26.27 -2.86
CA PRO A 255 11.26 -25.35 -1.80
C PRO A 255 12.68 -24.83 -2.01
N HIS A 256 13.57 -25.67 -2.54
CA HIS A 256 14.94 -25.29 -2.86
C HIS A 256 14.99 -24.23 -3.96
N TYR A 257 14.30 -24.47 -5.08
CA TYR A 257 14.25 -23.50 -6.20
C TYR A 257 13.62 -22.17 -5.77
N LEU A 258 12.51 -22.21 -5.02
CA LEU A 258 11.89 -21.00 -4.47
C LEU A 258 12.90 -20.23 -3.59
N SER A 259 13.62 -20.90 -2.69
CA SER A 259 14.63 -20.26 -1.82
C SER A 259 15.72 -19.57 -2.63
N THR A 260 16.21 -20.22 -3.68
CA THR A 260 17.24 -19.66 -4.56
C THR A 260 16.73 -18.42 -5.28
N VAL A 261 15.59 -18.52 -5.94
CA VAL A 261 15.00 -17.40 -6.70
C VAL A 261 14.74 -16.19 -5.80
N ILE A 262 14.09 -16.41 -4.65
CA ILE A 262 13.77 -15.29 -3.73
C ILE A 262 15.05 -14.61 -3.26
N ARG A 263 16.08 -15.35 -2.95
CA ARG A 263 17.37 -14.80 -2.49
C ARG A 263 18.12 -14.06 -3.60
N GLU A 264 18.10 -14.58 -4.83
CA GLU A 264 18.74 -13.93 -5.98
C GLU A 264 18.06 -12.60 -6.35
N VAL A 265 16.72 -12.59 -6.37
CA VAL A 265 15.96 -11.40 -6.76
C VAL A 265 15.95 -10.33 -5.67
N SER A 266 15.79 -10.73 -4.40
CA SER A 266 15.54 -9.77 -3.30
C SER A 266 16.70 -9.60 -2.32
N GLY A 267 17.73 -10.42 -2.39
CA GLY A 267 18.81 -10.47 -1.40
C GLY A 267 18.38 -11.03 -0.04
N GLN A 268 17.10 -11.42 0.14
CA GLN A 268 16.55 -11.91 1.40
C GLN A 268 16.06 -13.35 1.25
N THR A 269 15.99 -14.05 2.39
CA THR A 269 15.45 -15.41 2.43
C THR A 269 13.91 -15.40 2.45
N VAL A 270 13.29 -16.50 2.02
CA VAL A 270 11.84 -16.73 2.13
C VAL A 270 11.34 -16.46 3.56
N MET A 271 12.04 -16.96 4.57
CA MET A 271 11.66 -16.79 5.96
C MET A 271 11.77 -15.34 6.46
N GLN A 272 12.71 -14.57 5.93
CA GLN A 272 12.78 -13.13 6.25
C GLN A 272 11.54 -12.40 5.75
N TRP A 273 11.09 -12.65 4.53
CA TRP A 273 9.87 -12.06 3.97
C TRP A 273 8.63 -12.45 4.76
N ILE A 274 8.46 -13.75 5.07
CA ILE A 274 7.34 -14.22 5.89
C ILE A 274 7.35 -13.56 7.27
N ASN A 275 8.51 -13.50 7.93
CA ASN A 275 8.64 -12.87 9.24
C ASN A 275 8.34 -11.36 9.21
N GLN A 276 8.76 -10.65 8.16
CA GLN A 276 8.45 -9.23 7.98
C GLN A 276 6.94 -9.01 7.83
N ALA A 277 6.25 -9.83 7.04
CA ALA A 277 4.81 -9.76 6.89
C ALA A 277 4.08 -9.98 8.23
N ILE A 278 4.49 -11.01 8.99
CA ILE A 278 3.91 -11.30 10.31
C ILE A 278 4.14 -10.13 11.28
N ILE A 279 5.34 -9.55 11.29
CA ILE A 279 5.65 -8.40 12.17
C ILE A 279 4.85 -7.16 11.78
N LEU A 280 4.70 -6.92 10.48
CA LEU A 280 3.93 -5.79 10.01
C LEU A 280 2.45 -5.93 10.42
N GLU A 281 1.90 -7.13 10.26
CA GLU A 281 0.55 -7.48 10.72
C GLU A 281 0.41 -7.36 12.25
N ALA A 282 1.39 -7.88 12.99
CA ALA A 282 1.41 -7.77 14.46
C ALA A 282 1.43 -6.31 14.92
N LYS A 283 2.21 -5.45 14.27
CA LYS A 283 2.24 -4.01 14.57
C LYS A 283 0.88 -3.36 14.32
N VAL A 284 0.20 -3.73 13.23
CA VAL A 284 -1.15 -3.26 12.94
C VAL A 284 -2.11 -3.69 14.05
N LEU A 285 -2.18 -4.97 14.40
CA LEU A 285 -3.08 -5.48 15.42
C LEU A 285 -2.79 -4.88 16.81
N LEU A 286 -1.53 -4.79 17.23
CA LEU A 286 -1.14 -4.22 18.52
C LEU A 286 -1.52 -2.75 18.66
N LYS A 287 -1.60 -2.04 17.57
CA LYS A 287 -1.89 -0.60 17.58
C LYS A 287 -3.33 -0.24 17.26
N HIS A 288 -4.07 -1.10 16.55
CA HIS A 288 -5.38 -0.75 16.00
C HIS A 288 -6.54 -1.55 16.56
N SER A 289 -6.28 -2.69 17.16
CA SER A 289 -7.32 -3.48 17.76
C SER A 289 -7.31 -3.32 19.29
N ASP A 290 -8.47 -3.52 19.91
CA ASP A 290 -8.56 -3.63 21.37
C ASP A 290 -8.23 -5.05 21.85
N LEU A 291 -7.65 -5.86 20.95
CA LEU A 291 -7.25 -7.22 21.25
C LEU A 291 -6.11 -7.24 22.30
N LEU A 292 -6.22 -8.15 23.21
CA LEU A 292 -5.14 -8.43 24.17
C LEU A 292 -3.99 -9.17 23.47
N VAL A 293 -2.77 -9.05 23.99
CA VAL A 293 -1.57 -9.66 23.40
C VAL A 293 -1.75 -11.16 23.14
N PHE A 294 -2.48 -11.89 24.01
CA PHE A 294 -2.73 -13.31 23.80
C PHE A 294 -3.68 -13.56 22.61
N GLN A 295 -4.70 -12.74 22.43
CA GLN A 295 -5.63 -12.83 21.28
C GLN A 295 -4.91 -12.53 19.97
N ILE A 296 -4.01 -11.53 19.98
CA ILE A 296 -3.16 -11.23 18.81
C ILE A 296 -2.22 -12.40 18.49
N SER A 297 -1.67 -13.05 19.52
CA SER A 297 -0.88 -14.26 19.37
C SER A 297 -1.65 -15.37 18.65
N ASP A 298 -2.91 -15.60 19.07
CA ASP A 298 -3.80 -16.61 18.48
C ASP A 298 -4.19 -16.24 17.04
N GLU A 299 -4.55 -14.97 16.79
CA GLU A 299 -4.91 -14.45 15.47
C GLU A 299 -3.76 -14.62 14.46
N LEU A 300 -2.53 -14.44 14.93
CA LEU A 300 -1.32 -14.61 14.13
C LEU A 300 -0.82 -16.07 14.10
N GLY A 301 -1.56 -17.03 14.63
CA GLY A 301 -1.24 -18.46 14.61
C GLY A 301 0.04 -18.82 15.37
N PHE A 302 0.36 -18.14 16.48
CA PHE A 302 1.45 -18.57 17.36
C PHE A 302 0.97 -19.64 18.34
N PRO A 303 1.85 -20.63 18.67
CA PRO A 303 1.48 -21.71 19.62
C PRO A 303 1.07 -21.20 20.99
N ASN A 304 1.63 -20.08 21.43
CA ASN A 304 1.26 -19.40 22.67
C ASN A 304 1.83 -17.96 22.71
N PRO A 305 1.34 -17.10 23.61
CA PRO A 305 1.77 -15.71 23.74
C PRO A 305 3.25 -15.51 24.04
N SER A 306 3.90 -16.48 24.70
CA SER A 306 5.33 -16.39 25.02
C SER A 306 6.19 -16.51 23.76
N PHE A 307 5.82 -17.39 22.83
CA PHE A 307 6.50 -17.50 21.53
C PHE A 307 6.31 -16.23 20.70
N PHE A 308 5.10 -15.71 20.65
CA PHE A 308 4.82 -14.43 20.00
C PHE A 308 5.66 -13.29 20.58
N SER A 309 5.70 -13.16 21.91
CA SER A 309 6.44 -12.10 22.58
C SER A 309 7.94 -12.17 22.32
N LYS A 310 8.54 -13.36 22.35
CA LYS A 310 9.94 -13.57 22.00
C LYS A 310 10.23 -13.25 20.53
N PHE A 311 9.36 -13.70 19.63
CA PHE A 311 9.46 -13.41 18.20
C PHE A 311 9.38 -11.91 17.93
N PHE A 312 8.36 -11.24 18.46
CA PHE A 312 8.13 -9.81 18.27
C PHE A 312 9.31 -8.99 18.82
N LYS A 313 9.77 -9.30 20.05
CA LYS A 313 10.95 -8.62 20.66
C LYS A 313 12.21 -8.81 19.84
N ARG A 314 12.47 -10.02 19.34
CA ARG A 314 13.62 -10.29 18.47
C ARG A 314 13.60 -9.45 17.19
N MET A 315 12.41 -9.25 16.61
CA MET A 315 12.23 -8.56 15.32
C MET A 315 12.16 -7.03 15.46
N THR A 316 11.69 -6.52 16.59
CA THR A 316 11.39 -5.09 16.77
C THR A 316 12.22 -4.42 17.88
N GLY A 317 12.93 -5.21 18.69
CA GLY A 317 13.69 -4.71 19.85
C GLY A 317 12.85 -4.52 21.13
N MET A 318 11.50 -4.55 21.05
CA MET A 318 10.61 -4.35 22.20
C MET A 318 9.53 -5.44 22.29
N THR A 319 8.97 -5.62 23.47
CA THR A 319 7.87 -6.59 23.67
C THR A 319 6.57 -6.09 23.04
N PRO A 320 5.61 -7.00 22.69
CA PRO A 320 4.29 -6.59 22.24
C PRO A 320 3.58 -5.63 23.19
N ALA A 321 3.66 -5.92 24.49
CA ALA A 321 3.02 -5.08 25.53
C ALA A 321 3.63 -3.67 25.61
N GLU A 322 4.97 -3.54 25.51
CA GLU A 322 5.63 -2.23 25.42
C GLU A 322 5.22 -1.50 24.15
N TYR A 323 5.13 -2.21 23.01
CA TYR A 323 4.71 -1.65 21.74
C TYR A 323 3.24 -1.20 21.78
N GLN A 324 2.36 -1.98 22.42
CA GLN A 324 0.95 -1.66 22.61
C GLN A 324 0.77 -0.46 23.57
N LYS A 325 1.52 -0.39 24.67
CA LYS A 325 1.49 0.73 25.64
C LYS A 325 1.88 2.08 25.01
N LYS A 326 2.81 2.10 24.07
CA LYS A 326 3.10 3.29 23.25
C LYS A 326 1.93 3.78 22.40
N ARG A 327 0.78 3.09 22.46
CA ARG A 327 -0.52 3.52 21.89
C ARG A 327 -1.17 4.63 22.73
N HIS A 328 -0.92 4.66 24.04
CA HIS A 328 -1.64 5.52 24.98
C HIS A 328 -0.81 6.70 25.51
N THR A 329 0.44 6.83 25.04
CA THR A 329 1.32 7.95 25.32
C THR A 329 1.49 8.80 24.09
#